data_356e3f9d0d3fa4bbbf424990b045b2e9
#
_entry.id   356e3f9d0d3fa4bbbf424990b045b2e9
#
_cell.length_a   1.000
_cell.length_b   1.000
_cell.length_c   1.000
_cell.angle_alpha   90.00
_cell.angle_beta   90.00
_cell.angle_gamma   90.00
#
_symmetry.space_group_name_H-M   'P 1'
#
loop_
_entity.id
_entity.type
_entity.pdbx_description
1 polymer ?
#
loop_
_entity_poly.entity_id
_entity_poly.type
_entity_poly.pdbx_seq_one_letter_code
_entity_poly.pdbx_strand_id
1 'polypeptide(L)'
;MKQLLVIIKPFQATAVLDLVAQHEVEACFVDEVKGYGRQKNNLEQYRGSEYNLAFLPKVEITIWAEDEIAEKLAKEIAQVAHTGLMGDGKIFMTDAAWPEAMEF
;
A
#
# COMPACT_ATOMS: atom_id res chain seq x y z
N MET A 1 0.77 -6.89 17.67
CA MET A 1 0.20 -5.97 16.65
C MET A 1 1.22 -5.69 15.57
N LYS A 2 0.76 -5.58 14.34
CA LYS A 2 1.61 -5.27 13.20
C LYS A 2 1.08 -4.06 12.46
N GLN A 3 2.00 -3.37 11.78
CA GLN A 3 1.68 -2.31 10.85
C GLN A 3 1.91 -2.83 9.45
N LEU A 4 0.92 -2.68 8.59
CA LEU A 4 1.06 -2.90 7.16
C LEU A 4 1.15 -1.54 6.49
N LEU A 5 2.16 -1.36 5.65
CA LEU A 5 2.28 -0.21 4.79
C LEU A 5 2.12 -0.71 3.36
N VAL A 6 0.99 -0.36 2.75
CA VAL A 6 0.61 -0.86 1.42
C VAL A 6 0.73 0.29 0.42
N ILE A 7 1.55 0.09 -0.60
CA ILE A 7 1.73 1.06 -1.68
C ILE A 7 1.19 0.43 -2.95
N ILE A 8 0.18 1.03 -3.55
CA ILE A 8 -0.51 0.49 -4.71
C ILE A 8 -0.78 1.57 -5.76
N LYS A 9 -1.16 1.12 -6.95
CA LYS A 9 -1.65 2.02 -8.00
C LYS A 9 -3.01 2.59 -7.58
N PRO A 10 -3.32 3.85 -7.92
CA PRO A 10 -4.56 4.48 -7.46
C PRO A 10 -5.84 3.70 -7.78
N PHE A 11 -5.91 3.07 -8.96
CA PHE A 11 -7.12 2.36 -9.36
C PHE A 11 -7.39 1.09 -8.53
N GLN A 12 -6.40 0.62 -7.77
CA GLN A 12 -6.55 -0.54 -6.89
C GLN A 12 -7.05 -0.17 -5.50
N ALA A 13 -7.07 1.12 -5.17
CA ALA A 13 -7.37 1.54 -3.80
C ALA A 13 -8.74 1.07 -3.30
N THR A 14 -9.77 1.19 -4.12
CA THR A 14 -11.13 0.80 -3.74
C THR A 14 -11.20 -0.69 -3.40
N ALA A 15 -10.62 -1.54 -4.23
CA ALA A 15 -10.63 -2.99 -3.99
C ALA A 15 -9.88 -3.35 -2.70
N VAL A 16 -8.75 -2.70 -2.44
CA VAL A 16 -7.99 -2.95 -1.23
C VAL A 16 -8.74 -2.46 0.01
N LEU A 17 -9.34 -1.28 -0.06
CA LEU A 17 -10.11 -0.75 1.06
C LEU A 17 -11.35 -1.59 1.36
N ASP A 18 -11.98 -2.15 0.34
CA ASP A 18 -13.11 -3.07 0.51
C ASP A 18 -12.67 -4.33 1.27
N LEU A 19 -11.47 -4.83 0.98
CA LEU A 19 -10.90 -5.94 1.74
C LEU A 19 -10.63 -5.57 3.20
N VAL A 20 -10.04 -4.40 3.42
CA VAL A 20 -9.76 -3.93 4.79
C VAL A 20 -11.04 -3.84 5.59
N ALA A 21 -12.12 -3.37 4.96
CA ALA A 21 -13.43 -3.24 5.62
C ALA A 21 -14.03 -4.58 6.06
N GLN A 22 -13.57 -5.70 5.52
CA GLN A 22 -14.04 -7.03 5.90
C GLN A 22 -13.35 -7.57 7.14
N HIS A 23 -12.34 -6.88 7.66
CA HIS A 23 -11.58 -7.31 8.82
C HIS A 23 -11.67 -6.31 9.94
N GLU A 24 -11.49 -6.77 11.17
CA GLU A 24 -11.38 -5.89 12.32
C GLU A 24 -9.94 -5.40 12.41
N VAL A 25 -9.72 -4.18 11.95
CA VAL A 25 -8.43 -3.53 12.06
C VAL A 25 -8.47 -2.43 13.11
N GLU A 26 -7.34 -2.18 13.75
CA GLU A 26 -7.23 -1.15 14.77
C GLU A 26 -7.32 0.24 14.16
N ALA A 27 -6.70 0.42 13.01
CA ALA A 27 -6.70 1.70 12.30
C ALA A 27 -6.36 1.50 10.83
N CYS A 28 -6.86 2.40 9.99
CA CYS A 28 -6.55 2.40 8.57
C CYS A 28 -6.50 3.85 8.09
N PHE A 29 -5.39 4.23 7.47
CA PHE A 29 -5.18 5.58 6.93
C PHE A 29 -4.81 5.49 5.47
N VAL A 30 -5.28 6.46 4.68
CA VAL A 30 -5.05 6.49 3.25
C VAL A 30 -4.45 7.83 2.86
N ASP A 31 -3.38 7.79 2.08
CA ASP A 31 -2.70 8.98 1.56
C ASP A 31 -2.42 8.81 0.08
N GLU A 32 -2.49 9.91 -0.64
CA GLU A 32 -2.02 9.98 -2.01
C GLU A 32 -0.55 10.38 -1.98
N VAL A 33 0.30 9.58 -2.62
CA VAL A 33 1.74 9.82 -2.64
C VAL A 33 2.28 9.71 -4.05
N LYS A 34 3.50 10.18 -4.25
CA LYS A 34 4.20 10.03 -5.52
C LYS A 34 5.32 9.02 -5.34
N GLY A 35 5.31 7.99 -6.19
CA GLY A 35 6.28 6.93 -6.11
C GLY A 35 7.37 7.07 -7.16
N TYR A 36 8.59 6.71 -6.77
CA TYR A 36 9.72 6.62 -7.67
C TYR A 36 10.36 5.24 -7.50
N GLY A 37 10.69 4.58 -8.58
CA GLY A 37 11.26 3.24 -8.45
C GLY A 37 11.29 2.45 -9.75
N ARG A 38 10.80 1.23 -9.68
CA ARG A 38 10.88 0.29 -10.81
C ARG A 38 10.23 0.78 -12.09
N GLN A 39 9.30 1.73 -12.00
CA GLN A 39 8.61 2.28 -13.16
C GLN A 39 9.39 3.36 -13.88
N LYS A 40 10.55 3.75 -13.38
CA LYS A 40 11.34 4.81 -14.00
C LYS A 40 11.69 4.49 -15.46
N ASN A 41 11.84 3.22 -15.82
CA ASN A 41 12.13 2.84 -17.20
C ASN A 41 11.00 3.21 -18.15
N ASN A 42 9.77 3.12 -17.69
CA ASN A 42 8.62 3.57 -18.46
C ASN A 42 8.59 5.09 -18.59
N LEU A 43 9.14 5.78 -17.61
CA LEU A 43 9.22 7.24 -17.62
C LEU A 43 10.25 7.78 -18.62
N GLU A 44 11.22 6.98 -18.99
CA GLU A 44 12.22 7.36 -19.99
C GLU A 44 11.61 7.70 -21.35
N GLN A 45 10.46 7.16 -21.64
CA GLN A 45 9.73 7.48 -22.87
C GLN A 45 9.23 8.91 -22.90
N TYR A 46 9.25 9.58 -21.75
CA TYR A 46 8.74 10.95 -21.58
C TYR A 46 9.85 11.93 -21.22
N ARG A 47 11.04 11.68 -21.68
CA ARG A 47 12.25 12.44 -21.32
C ARG A 47 12.13 13.95 -21.44
N GLY A 48 11.31 14.43 -22.35
CA GLY A 48 11.14 15.86 -22.54
C GLY A 48 10.28 16.55 -21.48
N SER A 49 9.72 15.79 -20.56
CA SER A 49 8.69 16.28 -19.63
C SER A 49 9.18 16.51 -18.21
N GLU A 50 10.48 16.35 -17.98
CA GLU A 50 11.15 16.70 -16.74
C GLU A 50 10.69 15.92 -15.49
N TYR A 51 10.83 16.55 -14.33
CA TYR A 51 10.58 15.94 -13.02
C TYR A 51 9.16 15.47 -12.81
N ASN A 52 8.20 16.08 -13.48
CA ASN A 52 6.80 15.71 -13.29
C ASN A 52 6.51 14.27 -13.68
N LEU A 53 7.33 13.70 -14.55
CA LEU A 53 7.18 12.32 -14.99
C LEU A 53 8.13 11.36 -14.28
N ALA A 54 9.03 11.88 -13.44
CA ALA A 54 9.93 11.04 -12.64
C ALA A 54 9.21 10.35 -11.49
N PHE A 55 8.01 10.82 -11.13
CA PHE A 55 7.24 10.29 -10.02
C PHE A 55 5.84 9.94 -10.47
N LEU A 56 5.40 8.75 -10.15
CA LEU A 56 4.06 8.29 -10.48
C LEU A 56 3.15 8.39 -9.26
N PRO A 57 1.86 8.71 -9.48
CA PRO A 57 0.91 8.71 -8.37
C PRO A 57 0.72 7.30 -7.82
N LYS A 58 0.70 7.20 -6.51
CA LYS A 58 0.44 5.98 -5.77
C LYS A 58 -0.51 6.29 -4.64
N VAL A 59 -1.10 5.24 -4.09
CA VAL A 59 -1.88 5.35 -2.86
C VAL A 59 -1.15 4.55 -1.80
N GLU A 60 -0.98 5.17 -0.65
CA GLU A 60 -0.39 4.55 0.53
C GLU A 60 -1.49 4.28 1.54
N ILE A 61 -1.61 3.03 1.94
CA ILE A 61 -2.59 2.62 2.94
C ILE A 61 -1.83 2.05 4.11
N THR A 62 -2.01 2.66 5.27
CA THR A 62 -1.38 2.23 6.52
C THR A 62 -2.42 1.54 7.38
N ILE A 63 -2.17 0.30 7.76
CA ILE A 63 -3.11 -0.52 8.50
C ILE A 63 -2.43 -1.03 9.77
N TRP A 64 -3.12 -0.89 10.90
CA TRP A 64 -2.70 -1.46 12.17
C TRP A 64 -3.68 -2.55 12.54
N ALA A 65 -3.18 -3.75 12.81
CA ALA A 65 -4.03 -4.90 13.13
C ALA A 65 -3.29 -5.93 13.97
N GLU A 66 -4.04 -6.79 14.61
CA GLU A 66 -3.45 -7.94 15.31
C GLU A 66 -2.70 -8.82 14.32
N ASP A 67 -1.71 -9.55 14.82
CA ASP A 67 -0.77 -10.30 14.00
C ASP A 67 -1.46 -11.20 12.98
N GLU A 68 -2.42 -12.00 13.41
CA GLU A 68 -3.10 -12.95 12.53
C GLU A 68 -3.91 -12.25 11.44
N ILE A 69 -4.59 -11.18 11.80
CA ILE A 69 -5.37 -10.39 10.87
C ILE A 69 -4.44 -9.71 9.86
N ALA A 70 -3.35 -9.13 10.34
CA ALA A 70 -2.38 -8.45 9.48
C ALA A 70 -1.78 -9.40 8.44
N GLU A 71 -1.38 -10.59 8.86
CA GLU A 71 -0.78 -11.57 7.96
C GLU A 71 -1.76 -12.06 6.91
N LYS A 72 -2.98 -12.35 7.32
CA LYS A 72 -4.04 -12.77 6.40
C LYS A 72 -4.38 -11.67 5.40
N LEU A 73 -4.55 -10.45 5.92
CA LEU A 73 -4.90 -9.31 5.10
C LEU A 73 -3.80 -8.98 4.09
N ALA A 74 -2.54 -9.08 4.48
CA ALA A 74 -1.42 -8.86 3.56
C ALA A 74 -1.49 -9.80 2.35
N LYS A 75 -1.78 -11.07 2.60
CA LYS A 75 -1.90 -12.06 1.52
C LYS A 75 -3.09 -11.77 0.61
N GLU A 76 -4.23 -11.40 1.18
CA GLU A 76 -5.42 -11.07 0.41
C GLU A 76 -5.20 -9.81 -0.43
N ILE A 77 -4.56 -8.79 0.13
CA ILE A 77 -4.23 -7.57 -0.61
C ILE A 77 -3.29 -7.87 -1.77
N ALA A 78 -2.27 -8.67 -1.53
CA ALA A 78 -1.33 -9.04 -2.58
C ALA A 78 -2.04 -9.73 -3.75
N GLN A 79 -3.01 -10.56 -3.48
CA GLN A 79 -3.78 -11.23 -4.51
C GLN A 79 -4.68 -10.27 -5.28
N VAL A 80 -5.40 -9.41 -4.58
CA VAL A 80 -6.38 -8.51 -5.20
C VAL A 80 -5.70 -7.41 -6.01
N ALA A 81 -4.54 -6.97 -5.58
CA ALA A 81 -3.80 -5.90 -6.25
C ALA A 81 -2.85 -6.41 -7.33
N HIS A 82 -2.72 -7.70 -7.48
CA HIS A 82 -1.80 -8.29 -8.47
C HIS A 82 -2.39 -8.19 -9.88
N THR A 83 -1.66 -7.55 -10.79
CA THR A 83 -2.02 -7.49 -12.22
C THR A 83 -0.98 -8.20 -13.08
N GLY A 84 0.18 -8.52 -12.54
CA GLY A 84 1.30 -9.07 -13.29
C GLY A 84 2.15 -8.02 -13.98
N LEU A 85 1.78 -6.75 -13.85
CA LEU A 85 2.54 -5.64 -14.43
C LEU A 85 3.52 -5.08 -13.42
N MET A 86 4.62 -4.52 -13.94
CA MET A 86 5.62 -3.88 -13.09
C MET A 86 4.98 -2.73 -12.29
N GLY A 87 5.34 -2.64 -11.03
CA GLY A 87 4.85 -1.57 -10.18
C GLY A 87 3.46 -1.80 -9.61
N ASP A 88 2.99 -3.04 -9.55
CA ASP A 88 1.70 -3.39 -8.95
C ASP A 88 1.56 -2.90 -7.52
N GLY A 89 2.64 -3.00 -6.75
CA GLY A 89 2.63 -2.51 -5.39
C GLY A 89 3.61 -3.22 -4.49
N LYS A 90 3.64 -2.76 -3.26
CA LYS A 90 4.49 -3.34 -2.21
C LYS A 90 3.73 -3.33 -0.90
N ILE A 91 4.01 -4.31 -0.08
CA ILE A 91 3.52 -4.37 1.29
C ILE A 91 4.71 -4.53 2.20
N PHE A 92 4.83 -3.60 3.14
CA PHE A 92 5.81 -3.70 4.21
C PHE A 92 5.07 -4.05 5.49
N MET A 93 5.59 -5.01 6.23
CA MET A 93 5.01 -5.40 7.49
C MET A 93 6.03 -5.24 8.59
N THR A 94 5.67 -4.54 9.65
CA THR A 94 6.53 -4.32 10.79
C THR A 94 5.80 -4.64 12.09
N ASP A 95 6.55 -5.06 13.09
CA ASP A 95 6.00 -5.25 14.42
C ASP A 95 5.89 -3.91 15.13
N ALA A 96 4.77 -3.71 15.81
CA ALA A 96 4.63 -2.57 16.70
C ALA A 96 5.30 -2.87 18.04
N ALA A 97 5.92 -1.84 18.65
CA ALA A 97 6.57 -2.00 19.95
C ALA A 97 5.55 -2.29 21.05
N TRP A 98 4.34 -1.76 20.94
CA TRP A 98 3.26 -2.02 21.88
C TRP A 98 2.33 -3.09 21.32
N PRO A 99 1.88 -4.04 22.16
CA PRO A 99 0.98 -5.08 21.70
C PRO A 99 -0.44 -4.61 21.41
N GLU A 100 -0.81 -3.48 21.94
CA GLU A 100 -2.14 -2.89 21.79
C GLU A 100 -2.03 -1.40 21.53
N ALA A 101 -3.07 -0.84 20.91
CA ALA A 101 -3.15 0.60 20.75
C ALA A 101 -3.39 1.28 22.11
N MET A 102 -2.75 2.41 22.32
CA MET A 102 -2.99 3.23 23.49
C MET A 102 -3.96 4.34 23.09
N GLU A 103 -5.18 4.26 23.61
CA GLU A 103 -6.19 5.28 23.33
C GLU A 103 -6.22 6.34 24.44
N PHE A 104 -6.53 7.55 24.04
CA PHE A 104 -6.56 8.67 24.99
C PHE A 104 -7.66 9.67 24.68
#